data_58430ac57226e15613d538f7e6f7bc6f
#
_entry.id   58430ac57226e15613d538f7e6f7bc6f
#
_cell.length_a   1.000
_cell.length_b   1.000
_cell.length_c   1.000
_cell.angle_alpha   90.00
_cell.angle_beta   90.00
_cell.angle_gamma   90.00
#
_symmetry.space_group_name_H-M   'P 1'
#
loop_
_entity.id
_entity.type
_entity.pdbx_description
1 polymer ?
#
loop_
_entity_poly.entity_id
_entity_poly.type
_entity_poly.pdbx_seq_one_letter_code
_entity_poly.pdbx_strand_id
1 'polypeptide(L)'
;MVLRLPGAYPHEEYVDLMLVELPDGDRRFGLLVTTGHKAGLVLVKLPQEAELVGASGISRKWVVDNWNRWIYETCRADEVYLIENYPVPRPI
;
A
#
# COMPACT_ATOMS: atom_id res chain seq x y z
N MET A 1 -2.13 5.57 -5.74
CA MET A 1 -2.93 5.10 -4.60
C MET A 1 -2.04 4.95 -3.38
N VAL A 2 -2.48 5.47 -2.29
CA VAL A 2 -1.79 5.35 -1.00
C VAL A 2 -2.78 4.81 0.02
N LEU A 3 -2.33 3.88 0.84
CA LEU A 3 -3.11 3.31 1.93
C LEU A 3 -2.51 3.79 3.25
N ARG A 4 -3.28 4.53 4.02
CA ARG A 4 -2.84 5.02 5.33
C ARG A 4 -3.47 4.18 6.43
N LEU A 5 -2.64 3.66 7.31
CA LEU A 5 -3.06 2.81 8.41
C LEU A 5 -2.44 3.30 9.74
N PRO A 6 -3.03 2.91 10.88
CA PRO A 6 -2.46 3.27 12.17
C PRO A 6 -1.05 2.75 12.33
N GLY A 7 -0.15 3.59 12.83
CA GLY A 7 1.21 3.20 13.15
C GLY A 7 1.34 2.51 14.50
N ALA A 8 2.55 2.09 14.81
CA ALA A 8 2.87 1.48 16.10
C ALA A 8 3.34 2.56 17.08
N TYR A 9 2.52 2.84 18.08
CA TYR A 9 2.88 3.75 19.16
C TYR A 9 4.07 3.17 19.95
N PRO A 10 5.06 3.97 20.38
CA PRO A 10 5.14 5.45 20.24
C PRO A 10 5.93 5.92 19.03
N HIS A 11 6.34 5.02 18.15
CA HIS A 11 7.29 5.33 17.08
C HIS A 11 6.66 6.01 15.88
N GLU A 12 5.43 5.63 15.55
CA GLU A 12 4.75 6.11 14.36
C GLU A 12 3.29 6.37 14.66
N GLU A 13 2.78 7.51 14.21
CA GLU A 13 1.37 7.84 14.32
C GLU A 13 0.57 7.13 13.23
N TYR A 14 1.12 7.06 12.03
CA TYR A 14 0.53 6.35 10.90
C TYR A 14 1.61 5.81 9.97
N VAL A 15 1.22 4.88 9.14
CA VAL A 15 2.09 4.32 8.10
C VAL A 15 1.37 4.47 6.77
N ASP A 16 2.07 4.99 5.77
CA ASP A 16 1.57 5.08 4.40
C ASP A 16 2.24 4.04 3.53
N LEU A 17 1.42 3.32 2.76
CA LEU A 17 1.85 2.36 1.77
C LEU A 17 1.43 2.86 0.40
N MET A 18 2.39 3.05 -0.50
CA MET A 18 2.12 3.51 -1.86
C MET A 18 2.16 2.33 -2.83
N LEU A 19 1.14 2.24 -3.69
CA LEU A 19 1.17 1.28 -4.79
C LEU A 19 2.20 1.70 -5.82
N VAL A 20 3.11 0.79 -6.15
CA VAL A 20 4.16 1.04 -7.14
C VAL A 20 4.23 -0.11 -8.13
N GLU A 21 4.68 0.19 -9.35
CA GLU A 21 5.02 -0.84 -10.33
C GLU A 21 6.45 -1.30 -10.10
N LEU A 22 6.65 -2.61 -10.17
CA LEU A 22 7.96 -3.21 -9.99
C LEU A 22 8.57 -3.51 -11.36
N PRO A 23 9.83 -3.12 -11.60
CA PRO A 23 10.44 -3.24 -12.92
C PRO A 23 10.79 -4.66 -13.32
N ASP A 24 10.98 -5.54 -12.35
CA ASP A 24 11.46 -6.90 -12.58
C ASP A 24 10.58 -7.95 -11.92
N GLY A 25 10.62 -9.17 -12.47
CA GLY A 25 9.95 -10.33 -11.93
C GLY A 25 8.54 -10.52 -12.48
N ASP A 26 7.87 -11.50 -11.96
CA ASP A 26 6.53 -11.93 -12.36
C ASP A 26 5.40 -11.22 -11.58
N ARG A 27 5.76 -10.35 -10.65
CA ARG A 27 4.80 -9.55 -9.89
C ARG A 27 4.96 -8.08 -10.27
N ARG A 28 3.92 -7.54 -10.91
CA ARG A 28 3.96 -6.17 -11.44
C ARG A 28 3.87 -5.10 -10.38
N PHE A 29 3.18 -5.38 -9.27
CA PHE A 29 2.85 -4.37 -8.28
C PHE A 29 3.35 -4.74 -6.91
N GLY A 30 3.72 -3.72 -6.16
CA GLY A 30 4.09 -3.84 -4.75
C GLY A 30 3.60 -2.66 -3.95
N LEU A 31 3.68 -2.77 -2.64
CA LEU A 31 3.37 -1.69 -1.72
C LEU A 31 4.66 -1.22 -1.07
N LEU A 32 4.97 0.04 -1.30
CA LEU A 32 6.17 0.71 -0.79
C LEU A 32 5.82 1.51 0.45
N VAL A 33 6.60 1.33 1.52
CA VAL A 33 6.45 2.16 2.72
C VAL A 33 7.01 3.55 2.45
N THR A 34 6.20 4.58 2.65
CA THR A 34 6.61 5.97 2.37
C THR A 34 6.79 6.83 3.61
N THR A 35 6.50 6.30 4.79
CA THR A 35 6.63 7.05 6.06
C THR A 35 7.37 6.23 7.11
N GLY A 36 7.94 6.94 8.10
CA GLY A 36 8.55 6.33 9.27
C GLY A 36 9.89 5.64 9.02
N HIS A 37 10.26 4.77 9.94
CA HIS A 37 11.58 4.12 9.92
C HIS A 37 11.81 3.22 8.72
N LYS A 38 10.74 2.65 8.18
CA LYS A 38 10.83 1.71 7.06
C LYS A 38 10.57 2.37 5.71
N ALA A 39 10.54 3.69 5.66
CA ALA A 39 10.35 4.42 4.40
C ALA A 39 11.37 3.97 3.36
N GLY A 40 10.89 3.69 2.15
CA GLY A 40 11.71 3.18 1.06
C GLY A 40 11.75 1.67 0.90
N LEU A 41 11.18 0.91 1.84
CA LEU A 41 11.14 -0.54 1.73
C LEU A 41 9.86 -1.01 1.04
N VAL A 42 10.02 -2.00 0.16
CA VAL A 42 8.87 -2.70 -0.42
C VAL A 42 8.36 -3.68 0.63
N LEU A 43 7.18 -3.41 1.17
CA LEU A 43 6.59 -4.24 2.22
C LEU A 43 6.15 -5.59 1.67
N VAL A 44 5.51 -5.59 0.51
CA VAL A 44 4.96 -6.79 -0.09
C VAL A 44 4.92 -6.63 -1.61
N LYS A 45 5.19 -7.73 -2.32
CA LYS A 45 4.96 -7.84 -3.76
C LYS A 45 3.63 -8.54 -3.95
N LEU A 46 2.69 -7.87 -4.60
CA LEU A 46 1.33 -8.36 -4.73
C LEU A 46 1.23 -9.45 -5.80
N PRO A 47 0.46 -10.52 -5.55
CA PRO A 47 0.30 -11.59 -6.53
C PRO A 47 -0.55 -11.14 -7.71
N GLN A 48 -0.52 -11.89 -8.82
CA GLN A 48 -1.31 -11.58 -10.00
C GLN A 48 -2.82 -11.54 -9.73
N GLU A 49 -3.28 -12.32 -8.78
CA GLU A 49 -4.70 -12.35 -8.38
C GLU A 49 -5.19 -11.01 -7.84
N ALA A 50 -4.28 -10.16 -7.35
CA ALA A 50 -4.62 -8.82 -6.87
C ALA A 50 -4.84 -7.83 -8.01
N GLU A 51 -4.38 -8.13 -9.23
CA GLU A 51 -4.44 -7.20 -10.35
C GLU A 51 -5.85 -7.12 -10.94
N LEU A 52 -6.21 -5.92 -11.42
CA LEU A 52 -7.45 -5.72 -12.13
C LEU A 52 -7.42 -6.44 -13.47
N VAL A 53 -8.54 -7.07 -13.82
CA VAL A 53 -8.71 -7.71 -15.12
C VAL A 53 -9.05 -6.64 -16.16
N GLY A 54 -8.25 -6.59 -17.23
CA GLY A 54 -8.50 -5.66 -18.34
C GLY A 54 -8.14 -4.21 -18.06
N ALA A 55 -7.50 -3.92 -16.94
CA ALA A 55 -7.08 -2.56 -16.60
C ALA A 55 -5.77 -2.62 -15.82
N SER A 56 -5.04 -1.50 -15.81
CA SER A 56 -3.85 -1.38 -14.97
C SER A 56 -4.25 -1.02 -13.55
N GLY A 57 -3.67 -1.69 -12.58
CA GLY A 57 -3.92 -1.40 -11.17
C GLY A 57 -4.29 -2.64 -10.36
N ILE A 58 -4.72 -2.40 -9.14
CA ILE A 58 -4.99 -3.43 -8.14
C ILE A 58 -6.45 -3.39 -7.74
N SER A 59 -7.04 -4.57 -7.56
CA SER A 59 -8.40 -4.71 -7.08
C SER A 59 -8.52 -4.28 -5.62
N ARG A 60 -9.34 -3.28 -5.37
CA ARG A 60 -9.63 -2.82 -4.01
C ARG A 60 -10.27 -3.95 -3.17
N LYS A 61 -11.16 -4.71 -3.79
CA LYS A 61 -11.80 -5.84 -3.13
C LYS A 61 -10.78 -6.90 -2.70
N TRP A 62 -9.80 -7.21 -3.56
CA TRP A 62 -8.76 -8.17 -3.20
C TRP A 62 -7.95 -7.67 -2.00
N VAL A 63 -7.59 -6.39 -1.99
CA VAL A 63 -6.83 -5.78 -0.89
C VAL A 63 -7.59 -5.90 0.43
N VAL A 64 -8.88 -5.57 0.43
CA VAL A 64 -9.72 -5.66 1.63
C VAL A 64 -9.83 -7.10 2.11
N ASP A 65 -10.12 -8.02 1.19
CA ASP A 65 -10.34 -9.43 1.53
C ASP A 65 -9.07 -10.14 2.02
N ASN A 66 -7.91 -9.65 1.62
CA ASN A 66 -6.62 -10.29 1.93
C ASN A 66 -5.72 -9.42 2.83
N TRP A 67 -6.26 -8.36 3.40
CA TRP A 67 -5.48 -7.39 4.16
C TRP A 67 -4.62 -8.00 5.25
N ASN A 68 -5.22 -8.71 6.19
CA ASN A 68 -4.50 -9.28 7.33
C ASN A 68 -3.57 -10.42 6.94
N ARG A 69 -3.88 -11.10 5.87
CA ARG A 69 -3.12 -12.27 5.43
C ARG A 69 -1.91 -11.89 4.60
N TRP A 70 -2.04 -10.86 3.75
CA TRP A 70 -1.02 -10.49 2.78
C TRP A 70 -0.26 -9.22 3.13
N ILE A 71 -0.93 -8.25 3.74
CA ILE A 71 -0.39 -6.90 3.86
C ILE A 71 0.01 -6.57 5.29
N TYR A 72 -0.94 -6.57 6.21
CA TYR A 72 -0.67 -6.10 7.56
C TYR A 72 -1.59 -6.79 8.56
N GLU A 73 -1.02 -7.60 9.44
CA GLU A 73 -1.82 -8.42 10.35
C GLU A 73 -2.24 -7.73 11.65
N THR A 74 -1.63 -6.58 11.98
CA THR A 74 -1.87 -5.91 13.26
C THR A 74 -2.99 -4.90 13.24
N CYS A 75 -3.54 -4.55 12.08
CA CYS A 75 -4.73 -3.72 12.00
C CYS A 75 -5.74 -4.33 11.04
N ARG A 76 -7.00 -3.91 11.18
CA ARG A 76 -8.07 -4.41 10.32
C ARG A 76 -8.17 -3.54 9.06
N ALA A 77 -8.72 -4.11 8.00
CA ALA A 77 -8.94 -3.37 6.75
C ALA A 77 -9.82 -2.14 6.93
N ASP A 78 -10.78 -2.17 7.87
CA ASP A 78 -11.66 -1.04 8.13
C ASP A 78 -10.98 0.11 8.88
N GLU A 79 -9.75 -0.08 9.34
CA GLU A 79 -8.92 0.97 9.94
C GLU A 79 -8.04 1.69 8.91
N VAL A 80 -8.11 1.30 7.65
CA VAL A 80 -7.24 1.80 6.58
C VAL A 80 -7.98 2.86 5.78
N TYR A 81 -7.30 3.99 5.52
CA TYR A 81 -7.82 5.06 4.69
C TYR A 81 -7.16 5.01 3.31
N LEU A 82 -7.98 5.16 2.27
CA LEU A 82 -7.49 5.27 0.90
C LEU A 82 -7.25 6.73 0.56
N ILE A 83 -6.03 7.02 0.10
CA ILE A 83 -5.67 8.33 -0.41
C ILE A 83 -5.38 8.15 -1.90
N GLU A 84 -6.19 8.77 -2.75
CA GLU A 84 -6.05 8.60 -4.20
C GLU A 84 -4.72 9.15 -4.69
N ASN A 85 -4.38 10.36 -4.25
CA ASN A 85 -3.11 10.99 -4.59
C ASN A 85 -2.62 11.80 -3.40
N TYR A 86 -1.31 11.83 -3.19
CA TYR A 86 -0.73 12.78 -2.26
C TYR A 86 -0.95 14.20 -2.77
N PRO A 87 -1.13 15.18 -1.88
CA PRO A 87 -1.16 16.58 -2.29
C PRO A 87 0.12 16.92 -3.06
N VAL A 88 -0.05 17.52 -4.23
CA VAL A 88 1.08 17.92 -5.06
C VAL A 88 1.62 19.25 -4.55
N PRO A 89 2.91 19.32 -4.14
CA PRO A 89 3.50 20.59 -3.74
C PRO A 89 3.48 21.56 -4.92
N ARG A 90 3.20 22.83 -4.63
CA ARG A 90 3.21 23.85 -5.65
C ARG A 90 4.63 24.36 -5.87
N PRO A 91 5.03 24.68 -7.09
CA PRO A 91 6.31 25.31 -7.32
C PRO A 91 6.36 26.69 -6.65
N ILE A 92 7.50 27.03 -6.20
CA ILE A 92 7.75 28.33 -5.55
C ILE A 92 7.62 29.47 -6.55
#